data_1feeceaf363e252594cf39dd696af9e6
#
_entry.id   1feeceaf363e252594cf39dd696af9e6
#
_cell.length_a   1.000
_cell.length_b   1.000
_cell.length_c   1.000
_cell.angle_alpha   90.00
_cell.angle_beta   90.00
_cell.angle_gamma   90.00
#
_symmetry.space_group_name_H-M   'P 1'
#
loop_
_entity.id
_entity.type
_entity.pdbx_description
1 polymer ?
#
loop_
_entity_poly.entity_id
_entity_poly.type
_entity_poly.pdbx_seq_one_letter_code
_entity_poly.pdbx_strand_id
1 'polypeptide(L)'
;MSKQKYYEKNGYVVFESLIDVKTIDLFNQQISQSFADKSIIYSQMDTQSDGPAQFTDEGFLINPIGDVHLCEYYDKNLATPNATVIDILSSKEIKSALDQITGKEEHTVVMSMYFDKNAGTPAHQDWYYLDAERRGGITAAWIALEDIEEAAGRFFVIPESQKTFFDLSEEQIRSS
;
A
#
# COMPACT_ATOMS: atom_id res chain seq x y z
N MET A 1 -23.07 10.20 -10.92
CA MET A 1 -21.86 9.96 -11.73
C MET A 1 -21.34 8.57 -11.37
N SER A 2 -20.96 7.74 -12.36
CA SER A 2 -20.38 6.42 -12.03
C SER A 2 -19.01 6.58 -11.35
N LYS A 3 -18.57 5.56 -10.58
CA LYS A 3 -17.24 5.57 -9.95
C LYS A 3 -16.12 5.71 -10.98
N GLN A 4 -16.25 5.05 -12.14
CA GLN A 4 -15.31 5.20 -13.25
C GLN A 4 -15.17 6.66 -13.71
N LYS A 5 -16.28 7.32 -14.03
CA LYS A 5 -16.27 8.74 -14.44
C LYS A 5 -15.72 9.65 -13.36
N TYR A 6 -15.98 9.32 -12.09
CA TYR A 6 -15.42 10.07 -10.97
C TYR A 6 -13.91 9.91 -10.91
N TYR A 7 -13.41 8.67 -11.05
CA TYR A 7 -11.98 8.34 -11.07
C TYR A 7 -11.26 9.01 -12.24
N GLU A 8 -11.81 8.89 -13.45
CA GLU A 8 -11.26 9.54 -14.66
C GLU A 8 -11.14 11.06 -14.50
N LYS A 9 -12.14 11.68 -13.87
CA LYS A 9 -12.14 13.13 -13.63
C LYS A 9 -11.16 13.54 -12.55
N ASN A 10 -11.19 12.88 -11.39
CA ASN A 10 -10.54 13.37 -10.17
C ASN A 10 -9.21 12.67 -9.88
N GLY A 11 -8.90 11.54 -10.52
CA GLY A 11 -7.68 10.75 -10.30
C GLY A 11 -7.74 9.81 -9.10
N TYR A 12 -8.84 9.79 -8.37
CA TYR A 12 -9.07 8.89 -7.24
C TYR A 12 -10.54 8.54 -7.09
N VAL A 13 -10.81 7.50 -6.33
CA VAL A 13 -12.17 7.13 -5.89
C VAL A 13 -12.09 6.38 -4.56
N VAL A 14 -13.06 6.56 -3.70
CA VAL A 14 -13.18 5.84 -2.43
C VAL A 14 -14.20 4.72 -2.55
N PHE A 15 -13.81 3.54 -2.08
CA PHE A 15 -14.69 2.41 -1.88
C PHE A 15 -14.82 2.18 -0.36
N GLU A 16 -15.95 2.53 0.19
CA GLU A 16 -16.24 2.33 1.61
C GLU A 16 -16.59 0.87 1.88
N SER A 17 -16.07 0.31 2.97
CA SER A 17 -16.36 -1.06 3.43
C SER A 17 -16.13 -2.14 2.36
N LEU A 18 -15.14 -1.95 1.48
CA LEU A 18 -14.84 -2.88 0.40
C LEU A 18 -14.26 -4.21 0.94
N ILE A 19 -13.49 -4.13 2.01
CA ILE A 19 -12.88 -5.27 2.69
C ILE A 19 -13.59 -5.49 4.02
N ASP A 20 -13.92 -6.74 4.34
CA ASP A 20 -14.55 -7.09 5.62
C ASP A 20 -13.59 -6.77 6.79
N VAL A 21 -14.11 -6.10 7.79
CA VAL A 21 -13.38 -5.74 9.02
C VAL A 21 -12.71 -6.96 9.66
N LYS A 22 -13.35 -8.13 9.66
CA LYS A 22 -12.74 -9.36 10.18
C LYS A 22 -11.47 -9.77 9.42
N THR A 23 -11.40 -9.50 8.12
CA THR A 23 -10.20 -9.74 7.32
C THR A 23 -9.08 -8.77 7.71
N ILE A 24 -9.44 -7.51 7.96
CA ILE A 24 -8.51 -6.49 8.47
C ILE A 24 -7.99 -6.89 9.86
N ASP A 25 -8.89 -7.28 10.78
CA ASP A 25 -8.52 -7.72 12.13
C ASP A 25 -7.59 -8.94 12.10
N LEU A 26 -7.88 -9.91 11.21
CA LEU A 26 -7.02 -11.09 11.02
C LEU A 26 -5.63 -10.69 10.54
N PHE A 27 -5.54 -9.81 9.55
CA PHE A 27 -4.25 -9.31 9.07
C PHE A 27 -3.48 -8.60 10.19
N ASN A 28 -4.13 -7.69 10.92
CA ASN A 28 -3.50 -6.96 12.03
C ASN A 28 -2.99 -7.90 13.13
N GLN A 29 -3.74 -8.94 13.45
CA GLN A 29 -3.30 -9.97 14.39
C GLN A 29 -2.07 -10.73 13.86
N GLN A 30 -2.08 -11.15 12.62
CA GLN A 30 -1.00 -11.92 12.02
C GLN A 30 0.28 -11.11 11.87
N ILE A 31 0.20 -9.86 11.42
CA ILE A 31 1.38 -9.01 11.27
C ILE A 31 2.01 -8.72 12.64
N SER A 32 1.20 -8.44 13.65
CA SER A 32 1.68 -8.22 15.02
C SER A 32 2.34 -9.46 15.60
N GLN A 33 1.79 -10.66 15.35
CA GLN A 33 2.39 -11.91 15.78
C GLN A 33 3.72 -12.18 15.07
N SER A 34 3.81 -11.88 13.77
CA SER A 34 5.04 -12.07 13.00
C SER A 34 6.17 -11.17 13.48
N PHE A 35 5.87 -9.98 13.97
CA PHE A 35 6.87 -9.07 14.53
C PHE A 35 7.51 -9.58 15.84
N ALA A 36 6.84 -10.46 16.56
CA ALA A 36 7.39 -11.09 17.76
C ALA A 36 8.51 -12.10 17.42
N ASP A 37 8.51 -12.64 16.22
CA ASP A 37 9.53 -13.59 15.74
C ASP A 37 10.68 -12.84 15.07
N LYS A 38 11.77 -12.67 15.80
CA LYS A 38 12.99 -12.00 15.34
C LYS A 38 13.74 -12.74 14.22
N SER A 39 13.37 -13.97 13.92
CA SER A 39 13.96 -14.74 12.81
C SER A 39 13.35 -14.37 11.45
N ILE A 40 12.21 -13.69 11.45
CA ILE A 40 11.55 -13.26 10.22
C ILE A 40 12.28 -12.04 9.66
N ILE A 41 12.61 -12.12 8.39
CA ILE A 41 13.30 -11.06 7.66
C ILE A 41 12.31 -10.38 6.73
N TYR A 42 12.30 -9.05 6.78
CA TYR A 42 11.43 -8.20 5.96
C TYR A 42 12.25 -7.34 5.02
N SER A 43 11.71 -7.09 3.85
CA SER A 43 12.23 -6.05 2.95
C SER A 43 11.85 -4.68 3.51
N GLN A 44 12.87 -3.89 3.86
CA GLN A 44 12.70 -2.56 4.47
C GLN A 44 12.84 -1.49 3.39
N MET A 45 11.77 -0.74 3.13
CA MET A 45 11.72 0.19 2.01
C MET A 45 12.70 1.36 2.16
N ASP A 46 12.83 1.94 3.36
CA ASP A 46 13.65 3.14 3.56
C ASP A 46 15.15 2.85 3.46
N THR A 47 15.58 1.65 3.83
CA THR A 47 16.99 1.24 3.81
C THR A 47 17.37 0.45 2.59
N GLN A 48 16.37 -0.01 1.81
CA GLN A 48 16.54 -0.96 0.69
C GLN A 48 17.37 -2.19 1.11
N SER A 49 17.18 -2.64 2.33
CA SER A 49 17.89 -3.78 2.92
C SER A 49 16.90 -4.72 3.57
N ASP A 50 17.28 -5.98 3.66
CA ASP A 50 16.50 -6.99 4.38
C ASP A 50 16.95 -7.06 5.83
N GLY A 51 16.00 -7.23 6.74
CA GLY A 51 16.30 -7.36 8.16
C GLY A 51 15.07 -7.64 9.03
N PRO A 52 15.28 -7.98 10.31
CA PRO A 52 14.19 -8.15 11.25
C PRO A 52 13.45 -6.82 11.48
N ALA A 53 12.18 -6.90 11.83
CA ALA A 53 11.38 -5.72 12.19
C ALA A 53 12.04 -4.98 13.37
N GLN A 54 12.17 -3.67 13.24
CA GLN A 54 12.74 -2.77 14.25
C GLN A 54 11.70 -1.76 14.69
N PHE A 55 11.68 -1.45 15.98
CA PHE A 55 10.66 -0.61 16.60
C PHE A 55 11.28 0.55 17.33
N THR A 56 10.57 1.68 17.37
CA THR A 56 10.87 2.81 18.26
C THR A 56 10.63 2.42 19.72
N ASP A 57 11.07 3.27 20.66
CA ASP A 57 10.82 3.08 22.08
C ASP A 57 9.31 3.11 22.42
N GLU A 58 8.49 3.79 21.60
CA GLU A 58 7.04 3.83 21.72
C GLU A 58 6.34 2.60 21.11
N GLY A 59 7.08 1.71 20.45
CA GLY A 59 6.59 0.46 19.89
C GLY A 59 6.11 0.54 18.44
N PHE A 60 6.39 1.61 17.71
CA PHE A 60 6.06 1.72 16.29
C PHE A 60 7.18 1.17 15.40
N LEU A 61 6.79 0.54 14.28
CA LEU A 61 7.72 0.07 13.27
C LEU A 61 8.52 1.25 12.70
N ILE A 62 9.86 1.14 12.68
CA ILE A 62 10.74 2.21 12.21
C ILE A 62 10.67 2.36 10.70
N ASN A 63 10.75 1.23 9.97
CA ASN A 63 10.79 1.23 8.52
C ASN A 63 9.54 0.56 7.94
N PRO A 64 8.91 1.12 6.90
CA PRO A 64 7.85 0.44 6.18
C PRO A 64 8.36 -0.90 5.60
N ILE A 65 7.47 -1.88 5.57
CA ILE A 65 7.77 -3.19 4.99
C ILE A 65 7.31 -3.18 3.54
N GLY A 66 8.26 -3.44 2.63
CA GLY A 66 7.98 -3.63 1.22
C GLY A 66 7.57 -5.07 0.92
N ASP A 67 6.82 -5.23 -0.16
CA ASP A 67 6.44 -6.51 -0.74
C ASP A 67 5.90 -7.54 0.26
N VAL A 68 5.02 -7.07 1.17
CA VAL A 68 4.41 -7.90 2.22
C VAL A 68 3.77 -9.17 1.65
N HIS A 69 3.27 -9.12 0.42
CA HIS A 69 2.70 -10.26 -0.29
C HIS A 69 3.75 -11.30 -0.73
N LEU A 70 5.03 -10.94 -0.74
CA LEU A 70 6.14 -11.82 -1.10
C LEU A 70 6.96 -12.29 0.12
N CYS A 71 6.68 -11.78 1.33
CA CYS A 71 7.40 -12.16 2.52
C CYS A 71 7.32 -13.68 2.73
N GLU A 72 8.46 -14.34 2.72
CA GLU A 72 8.56 -15.77 3.04
C GLU A 72 8.63 -15.96 4.55
N TYR A 73 7.64 -16.66 5.10
CA TYR A 73 7.61 -17.05 6.49
C TYR A 73 8.08 -18.52 6.58
N TYR A 74 9.13 -18.77 7.33
CA TYR A 74 9.73 -20.10 7.43
C TYR A 74 8.90 -21.09 8.27
N ASP A 75 8.03 -20.61 9.15
CA ASP A 75 7.14 -21.48 9.91
C ASP A 75 5.84 -21.75 9.14
N LYS A 76 5.78 -22.93 8.51
CA LYS A 76 4.63 -23.40 7.73
C LYS A 76 3.36 -23.64 8.56
N ASN A 77 3.44 -23.60 9.89
CA ASN A 77 2.32 -23.85 10.80
C ASN A 77 1.64 -22.56 11.26
N LEU A 78 2.23 -21.39 10.99
CA LEU A 78 1.60 -20.11 11.27
C LEU A 78 0.82 -19.62 10.05
N ALA A 79 -0.40 -19.19 10.26
CA ALA A 79 -1.12 -18.40 9.27
C ALA A 79 -0.32 -17.11 9.06
N THR A 80 0.15 -16.89 7.85
CA THR A 80 1.12 -15.84 7.55
C THR A 80 0.45 -14.58 7.07
N PRO A 81 0.91 -13.37 7.45
CA PRO A 81 0.34 -12.12 6.96
C PRO A 81 0.32 -12.03 5.43
N ASN A 82 1.31 -12.61 4.74
CA ASN A 82 1.34 -12.61 3.27
C ASN A 82 0.15 -13.38 2.67
N ALA A 83 -0.30 -14.48 3.27
CA ALA A 83 -1.47 -15.21 2.78
C ALA A 83 -2.72 -14.31 2.84
N THR A 84 -2.94 -13.64 3.97
CA THR A 84 -4.06 -12.71 4.11
C THR A 84 -3.94 -11.50 3.17
N VAL A 85 -2.72 -10.97 2.97
CA VAL A 85 -2.49 -9.91 1.97
C VAL A 85 -2.83 -10.41 0.57
N ILE A 86 -2.39 -11.59 0.18
CA ILE A 86 -2.72 -12.18 -1.12
C ILE A 86 -4.24 -12.37 -1.25
N ASP A 87 -4.90 -12.88 -0.21
CA ASP A 87 -6.36 -13.06 -0.20
C ASP A 87 -7.10 -11.72 -0.37
N ILE A 88 -6.62 -10.66 0.28
CA ILE A 88 -7.16 -9.31 0.10
C ILE A 88 -6.94 -8.84 -1.34
N LEU A 89 -5.70 -8.85 -1.82
CA LEU A 89 -5.34 -8.29 -3.13
C LEU A 89 -5.97 -9.06 -4.29
N SER A 90 -6.17 -10.37 -4.14
CA SER A 90 -6.82 -11.23 -5.15
C SER A 90 -8.33 -11.38 -4.95
N SER A 91 -8.92 -10.69 -3.97
CA SER A 91 -10.35 -10.77 -3.68
C SER A 91 -11.20 -10.30 -4.87
N LYS A 92 -12.40 -10.85 -4.97
CA LYS A 92 -13.36 -10.44 -6.01
C LYS A 92 -13.76 -8.99 -5.87
N GLU A 93 -13.77 -8.48 -4.65
CA GLU A 93 -14.10 -7.11 -4.29
C GLU A 93 -13.06 -6.13 -4.85
N ILE A 94 -11.78 -6.39 -4.60
CA ILE A 94 -10.68 -5.58 -5.13
C ILE A 94 -10.63 -5.69 -6.66
N LYS A 95 -10.72 -6.91 -7.20
CA LYS A 95 -10.74 -7.10 -8.65
C LYS A 95 -11.89 -6.32 -9.28
N SER A 96 -13.12 -6.45 -8.77
CA SER A 96 -14.29 -5.74 -9.30
C SER A 96 -14.15 -4.21 -9.20
N ALA A 97 -13.54 -3.71 -8.13
CA ALA A 97 -13.25 -2.29 -7.98
C ALA A 97 -12.26 -1.81 -9.06
N LEU A 98 -11.19 -2.56 -9.29
CA LEU A 98 -10.20 -2.25 -10.32
C LEU A 98 -10.80 -2.33 -11.73
N ASP A 99 -11.53 -3.39 -12.05
CA ASP A 99 -12.24 -3.55 -13.33
C ASP A 99 -13.15 -2.34 -13.61
N GLN A 100 -13.87 -1.91 -12.57
CA GLN A 100 -14.81 -0.79 -12.68
C GLN A 100 -14.12 0.55 -12.99
N ILE A 101 -12.95 0.82 -12.40
CA ILE A 101 -12.28 2.12 -12.56
C ILE A 101 -11.35 2.15 -13.74
N THR A 102 -10.70 1.02 -14.09
CA THR A 102 -9.72 0.94 -15.17
C THR A 102 -10.34 0.54 -16.51
N GLY A 103 -11.48 -0.13 -16.47
CA GLY A 103 -12.11 -0.74 -17.65
C GLY A 103 -11.33 -1.96 -18.18
N LYS A 104 -10.46 -2.55 -17.37
CA LYS A 104 -9.65 -3.74 -17.71
C LYS A 104 -10.06 -4.91 -16.83
N GLU A 105 -9.85 -6.13 -17.30
CA GLU A 105 -10.19 -7.37 -16.58
C GLU A 105 -8.97 -8.07 -15.97
N GLU A 106 -7.77 -7.66 -16.35
CA GLU A 106 -6.50 -8.24 -15.86
C GLU A 106 -5.68 -7.20 -15.15
N HIS A 107 -5.19 -7.55 -13.96
CA HIS A 107 -4.38 -6.70 -13.10
C HIS A 107 -3.24 -7.51 -12.51
N THR A 108 -2.08 -6.89 -12.38
CA THR A 108 -0.90 -7.48 -11.75
C THR A 108 -0.50 -6.63 -10.56
N VAL A 109 -0.24 -7.26 -9.43
CA VAL A 109 0.35 -6.60 -8.28
C VAL A 109 1.83 -6.39 -8.57
N VAL A 110 2.27 -5.14 -8.55
CA VAL A 110 3.67 -4.78 -8.80
C VAL A 110 4.43 -4.62 -7.50
N MET A 111 3.78 -4.03 -6.49
CA MET A 111 4.35 -3.78 -5.18
C MET A 111 3.24 -3.74 -4.12
N SER A 112 3.57 -4.12 -2.91
CA SER A 112 2.75 -3.84 -1.73
C SER A 112 3.61 -3.30 -0.61
N MET A 113 3.04 -2.42 0.22
CA MET A 113 3.74 -1.79 1.34
C MET A 113 2.84 -1.83 2.57
N TYR A 114 3.45 -2.06 3.73
CA TYR A 114 2.80 -1.94 5.03
C TYR A 114 3.45 -0.82 5.83
N PHE A 115 2.62 0.08 6.32
CA PHE A 115 3.01 1.18 7.20
C PHE A 115 2.29 1.03 8.53
N ASP A 116 3.04 0.92 9.61
CA ASP A 116 2.52 0.96 10.99
C ASP A 116 2.35 2.41 11.45
N LYS A 117 3.34 3.25 11.10
CA LYS A 117 3.33 4.69 11.31
C LYS A 117 3.98 5.36 10.11
N ASN A 118 3.38 6.44 9.64
CA ASN A 118 4.01 7.26 8.61
C ASN A 118 4.58 8.55 9.24
N ALA A 119 5.85 8.82 9.04
CA ALA A 119 6.51 10.04 9.49
C ALA A 119 6.11 11.30 8.69
N GLY A 120 5.25 11.12 7.68
CA GLY A 120 4.80 12.17 6.79
C GLY A 120 5.54 12.11 5.44
N THR A 121 4.85 11.64 4.41
CA THR A 121 5.36 11.65 3.04
C THR A 121 4.85 12.90 2.35
N PRO A 122 5.71 13.72 1.74
CA PRO A 122 5.29 14.86 0.94
C PRO A 122 4.39 14.44 -0.22
N ALA A 123 3.53 15.36 -0.68
CA ALA A 123 2.71 15.11 -1.85
C ALA A 123 3.62 14.85 -3.08
N HIS A 124 3.42 13.73 -3.75
CA HIS A 124 4.16 13.31 -4.93
C HIS A 124 3.25 12.57 -5.91
N GLN A 125 3.79 12.20 -7.05
CA GLN A 125 3.16 11.31 -8.02
C GLN A 125 4.00 10.05 -8.12
N ASP A 126 3.40 8.88 -7.94
CA ASP A 126 4.08 7.58 -7.87
C ASP A 126 4.87 7.23 -9.15
N TRP A 127 4.44 7.75 -10.29
CA TRP A 127 5.09 7.44 -11.56
C TRP A 127 6.58 7.85 -11.63
N TYR A 128 7.05 8.71 -10.73
CA TYR A 128 8.48 9.04 -10.62
C TYR A 128 9.33 7.88 -10.13
N TYR A 129 8.74 7.03 -9.31
CA TYR A 129 9.43 5.93 -8.63
C TYR A 129 9.07 4.59 -9.23
N LEU A 130 7.84 4.45 -9.70
CA LEU A 130 7.27 3.21 -10.15
C LEU A 130 6.29 3.52 -11.28
N ASP A 131 6.60 3.09 -12.50
CA ASP A 131 5.72 3.27 -13.64
C ASP A 131 5.62 1.99 -14.47
N ALA A 132 4.58 1.92 -15.29
CA ALA A 132 4.40 0.90 -16.27
C ALA A 132 5.05 1.32 -17.60
N GLU A 133 5.14 0.39 -18.56
CA GLU A 133 5.61 0.67 -19.94
C GLU A 133 4.93 1.91 -20.56
N ARG A 134 3.67 2.13 -20.19
CA ARG A 134 2.93 3.34 -20.51
C ARG A 134 2.82 4.23 -19.28
N ARG A 135 3.34 5.45 -19.35
CA ARG A 135 3.26 6.45 -18.26
C ARG A 135 1.84 6.59 -17.72
N GLY A 136 1.69 6.54 -16.39
CA GLY A 136 0.40 6.57 -15.72
C GLY A 136 -0.40 5.29 -15.86
N GLY A 137 0.24 4.16 -16.19
CA GLY A 137 -0.39 2.84 -16.26
C GLY A 137 -0.61 2.16 -14.92
N ILE A 138 -0.09 2.74 -13.84
CA ILE A 138 -0.19 2.20 -12.48
C ILE A 138 -1.41 2.78 -11.77
N THR A 139 -2.08 1.93 -11.01
CA THR A 139 -3.15 2.31 -10.08
C THR A 139 -2.74 1.87 -8.70
N ALA A 140 -2.62 2.81 -7.77
CA ALA A 140 -2.35 2.52 -6.37
C ALA A 140 -3.66 2.32 -5.60
N ALA A 141 -3.66 1.39 -4.65
CA ALA A 141 -4.73 1.20 -3.69
C ALA A 141 -4.19 1.43 -2.28
N TRP A 142 -4.81 2.35 -1.54
CA TRP A 142 -4.53 2.58 -0.13
C TRP A 142 -5.65 1.99 0.71
N ILE A 143 -5.30 1.15 1.66
CA ILE A 143 -6.24 0.41 2.51
C ILE A 143 -6.01 0.83 3.95
N ALA A 144 -7.02 1.43 4.59
CA ALA A 144 -6.99 1.72 6.01
C ALA A 144 -7.13 0.41 6.81
N LEU A 145 -6.19 0.16 7.72
CA LEU A 145 -6.17 -1.02 8.57
C LEU A 145 -6.71 -0.75 9.98
N GLU A 146 -7.05 0.50 10.25
CA GLU A 146 -7.65 1.00 11.50
C GLU A 146 -8.40 2.31 11.22
N ASP A 147 -9.12 2.81 12.21
CA ASP A 147 -9.70 4.15 12.16
C ASP A 147 -8.60 5.20 12.35
N ILE A 148 -8.39 6.05 11.35
CA ILE A 148 -7.34 7.05 11.34
C ILE A 148 -7.93 8.43 11.59
N GLU A 149 -7.58 9.05 12.71
CA GLU A 149 -7.98 10.41 13.03
C GLU A 149 -7.24 11.43 12.16
N GLU A 150 -7.82 12.62 11.98
CA GLU A 150 -7.22 13.68 11.18
C GLU A 150 -5.82 14.09 11.68
N ALA A 151 -5.66 14.16 12.99
CA ALA A 151 -4.39 14.48 13.64
C ALA A 151 -3.32 13.39 13.50
N ALA A 152 -3.70 12.17 13.11
CA ALA A 152 -2.78 11.03 12.91
C ALA A 152 -2.13 11.00 11.52
N GLY A 153 -2.30 12.05 10.70
CA GLY A 153 -1.66 12.13 9.39
C GLY A 153 -2.35 11.28 8.33
N ARG A 154 -3.66 11.47 8.16
CA ARG A 154 -4.43 10.76 7.13
C ARG A 154 -3.81 10.90 5.75
N PHE A 155 -3.94 9.84 4.97
CA PHE A 155 -3.68 9.90 3.54
C PHE A 155 -4.57 10.95 2.86
N PHE A 156 -4.00 11.77 2.00
CA PHE A 156 -4.71 12.75 1.23
C PHE A 156 -4.36 12.67 -0.25
N VAL A 157 -5.26 13.13 -1.10
CA VAL A 157 -5.03 13.23 -2.54
C VAL A 157 -5.37 14.64 -3.02
N ILE A 158 -4.66 15.10 -4.03
CA ILE A 158 -4.96 16.35 -4.73
C ILE A 158 -5.81 16.00 -5.95
N PRO A 159 -7.11 16.34 -5.95
CA PRO A 159 -7.98 16.02 -7.07
C PRO A 159 -7.43 16.59 -8.38
N GLU A 160 -7.61 15.83 -9.46
CA GLU A 160 -7.20 16.20 -10.83
C GLU A 160 -5.69 16.30 -11.07
N SER A 161 -4.85 15.97 -10.06
CA SER A 161 -3.39 16.02 -10.21
C SER A 161 -2.85 15.02 -11.25
N GLN A 162 -3.58 13.94 -11.54
CA GLN A 162 -3.22 12.98 -12.59
C GLN A 162 -3.21 13.59 -14.01
N LYS A 163 -3.79 14.77 -14.20
CA LYS A 163 -3.82 15.47 -15.49
C LYS A 163 -2.55 16.27 -15.78
N THR A 164 -1.72 16.45 -14.75
CA THR A 164 -0.49 17.24 -14.84
C THR A 164 0.68 16.34 -14.47
N PHE A 165 1.60 16.16 -15.41
CA PHE A 165 2.89 15.53 -15.12
C PHE A 165 3.85 16.66 -14.75
N PHE A 166 4.35 16.63 -13.52
CA PHE A 166 5.37 17.57 -13.10
C PHE A 166 6.72 17.02 -13.58
N ASP A 167 7.40 17.73 -14.46
CA ASP A 167 8.79 17.43 -14.83
C ASP A 167 9.69 17.92 -13.69
N LEU A 168 9.92 17.04 -12.71
CA LEU A 168 10.94 17.28 -11.69
C LEU A 168 12.31 16.96 -12.30
N SER A 169 13.31 17.82 -12.03
CA SER A 169 14.69 17.50 -12.33
C SER A 169 15.14 16.31 -11.48
N GLU A 170 16.15 15.55 -11.95
CA GLU A 170 16.72 14.44 -11.17
C GLU A 170 17.19 14.87 -9.77
N GLU A 171 17.60 16.11 -9.61
CA GLU A 171 18.03 16.70 -8.35
C GLU A 171 16.84 16.92 -7.39
N GLN A 172 15.69 17.29 -7.91
CA GLN A 172 14.45 17.46 -7.14
C GLN A 172 13.86 16.11 -6.70
N ILE A 173 14.00 15.07 -7.54
CA ILE A 173 13.57 13.70 -7.19
C ILE A 173 14.42 13.12 -6.07
N ARG A 174 15.74 13.38 -6.06
CA ARG A 174 16.68 12.87 -5.04
C ARG A 174 16.59 13.60 -3.70
N SER A 175 15.97 14.77 -3.66
CA SER A 175 15.86 15.63 -2.45
C SER A 175 14.47 15.56 -1.79
N SER A 176 13.52 14.82 -2.37
CA SER A 176 12.18 14.57 -1.83
C SER A 176 12.12 13.21 -1.12
#